data_f450f2398bb0ac43594261d2bbef2448
#
_entry.id   f450f2398bb0ac43594261d2bbef2448
#
_cell.length_a   1.000
_cell.length_b   1.000
_cell.length_c   1.000
_cell.angle_alpha   90.00
_cell.angle_beta   90.00
_cell.angle_gamma   90.00
#
_symmetry.space_group_name_H-M   'P 1'
#
loop_
_entity.id
_entity.type
_entity.pdbx_description
1 polymer ?
#
loop_
_entity_poly.entity_id
_entity_poly.type
_entity_poly.pdbx_seq_one_letter_code
_entity_poly.pdbx_strand_id
1 'polypeptide(L)'
;MSTDITALQHQALVYDSLDEYVVRAAAFLREGLEHGDGAVVAHTRAGIAVMREALGADADAVRFVDVGEAYTRPAHTLAAYHDVYADQLHRTPSLRAVADVQFGPDPGEWDLWTAYEAVFNESFAHLPARVLCTYDGSRLPERILDAVWRTHPTVLTEDGARTSDCYEEPDQVLRRIATPSAPLPQLRSIGFGRDAEEFRERLAREMNLAGTPAGRSLDMLLAATEVAANAVTHGGGIRDVRAGSAGGRFACEIVDAGPGFDDPLAGYLAPRAGSGSGLWIARQLTWSLEFFHGPRGFTAQILL
;
A
#
# COMPACT_ATOMS: atom_id res chain seq x y z
N MET A 1 -21.35 -27.49 1.73
CA MET A 1 -21.76 -26.22 1.06
C MET A 1 -20.61 -25.85 0.15
N SER A 2 -20.85 -25.76 -1.17
CA SER A 2 -19.81 -25.32 -2.11
C SER A 2 -19.39 -23.91 -1.73
N THR A 3 -18.14 -23.73 -1.37
CA THR A 3 -17.57 -22.44 -1.02
C THR A 3 -16.82 -21.89 -2.22
N ASP A 4 -17.52 -21.74 -3.36
CA ASP A 4 -16.94 -21.08 -4.52
C ASP A 4 -16.57 -19.64 -4.11
N ILE A 5 -15.29 -19.35 -4.09
CA ILE A 5 -14.76 -18.01 -3.84
C ILE A 5 -15.01 -17.21 -5.11
N THR A 6 -15.91 -16.25 -5.08
CA THR A 6 -16.26 -15.41 -6.26
C THR A 6 -15.80 -13.96 -6.14
N ALA A 7 -15.38 -13.55 -4.94
CA ALA A 7 -14.89 -12.21 -4.63
C ALA A 7 -13.90 -12.28 -3.47
N LEU A 8 -13.20 -11.20 -3.24
CA LEU A 8 -12.24 -11.10 -2.13
C LEU A 8 -12.89 -11.37 -0.77
N GLN A 9 -12.26 -12.23 0.00
CA GLN A 9 -12.50 -12.41 1.44
C GLN A 9 -11.21 -12.05 2.18
N HIS A 10 -11.14 -10.82 2.68
CA HIS A 10 -9.99 -10.30 3.42
C HIS A 10 -10.18 -10.55 4.90
N GLN A 11 -9.30 -11.35 5.49
CA GLN A 11 -9.42 -11.87 6.84
C GLN A 11 -8.16 -11.56 7.65
N ALA A 12 -8.32 -11.22 8.92
CA ALA A 12 -7.23 -11.10 9.87
C ALA A 12 -7.14 -12.34 10.77
N LEU A 13 -5.92 -12.79 11.05
CA LEU A 13 -5.58 -13.69 12.13
C LEU A 13 -4.63 -12.97 13.09
N VAL A 14 -5.10 -12.63 14.27
CA VAL A 14 -4.24 -12.19 15.38
C VAL A 14 -3.92 -13.42 16.21
N TYR A 15 -2.63 -13.74 16.33
CA TYR A 15 -2.15 -14.93 17.05
C TYR A 15 -1.23 -14.53 18.20
N ASP A 16 -1.20 -15.34 19.26
CA ASP A 16 -0.39 -15.10 20.45
C ASP A 16 0.87 -15.99 20.51
N SER A 17 0.97 -16.98 19.63
CA SER A 17 2.12 -17.88 19.55
C SER A 17 2.42 -18.34 18.13
N LEU A 18 3.71 -18.66 17.88
CA LEU A 18 4.14 -19.21 16.59
C LEU A 18 3.41 -20.53 16.27
N ASP A 19 3.18 -21.38 17.28
CA ASP A 19 2.47 -22.64 17.09
C ASP A 19 1.03 -22.42 16.63
N GLU A 20 0.32 -21.46 17.21
CA GLU A 20 -1.03 -21.08 16.79
C GLU A 20 -1.02 -20.59 15.34
N TYR A 21 -0.12 -19.67 14.99
CA TYR A 21 0.05 -19.18 13.62
C TYR A 21 0.22 -20.35 12.64
N VAL A 22 1.18 -21.23 12.92
CA VAL A 22 1.55 -22.34 12.05
C VAL A 22 0.34 -23.27 11.83
N VAL A 23 -0.33 -23.68 12.91
CA VAL A 23 -1.48 -24.60 12.85
C VAL A 23 -2.60 -23.98 12.00
N ARG A 24 -2.95 -22.73 12.25
CA ARG A 24 -4.08 -22.06 11.57
C ARG A 24 -3.77 -21.73 10.12
N ALA A 25 -2.60 -21.17 9.84
CA ALA A 25 -2.19 -20.80 8.50
C ALA A 25 -2.00 -22.03 7.60
N ALA A 26 -1.39 -23.12 8.11
CA ALA A 26 -1.25 -24.37 7.36
C ALA A 26 -2.61 -25.03 7.09
N ALA A 27 -3.52 -25.06 8.07
CA ALA A 27 -4.87 -25.59 7.87
C ALA A 27 -5.65 -24.80 6.82
N PHE A 28 -5.56 -23.47 6.84
CA PHE A 28 -6.17 -22.58 5.88
C PHE A 28 -5.69 -22.84 4.44
N LEU A 29 -4.38 -23.06 4.26
CA LEU A 29 -3.78 -23.34 2.94
C LEU A 29 -4.16 -24.74 2.46
N ARG A 30 -4.08 -25.77 3.34
CA ARG A 30 -4.44 -27.15 2.98
C ARG A 30 -5.89 -27.28 2.53
N GLU A 31 -6.79 -26.65 3.26
CA GLU A 31 -8.21 -26.60 2.86
C GLU A 31 -8.36 -26.02 1.44
N GLY A 32 -7.59 -24.99 1.08
CA GLY A 32 -7.59 -24.44 -0.28
C GLY A 32 -7.05 -25.40 -1.32
N LEU A 33 -5.90 -26.01 -1.05
CA LEU A 33 -5.29 -26.99 -1.95
C LEU A 33 -6.22 -28.19 -2.22
N GLU A 34 -6.94 -28.69 -1.20
CA GLU A 34 -7.94 -29.74 -1.34
C GLU A 34 -9.12 -29.34 -2.25
N HIS A 35 -9.44 -28.04 -2.32
CA HIS A 35 -10.47 -27.49 -3.21
C HIS A 35 -9.95 -27.09 -4.59
N GLY A 36 -8.65 -27.19 -4.81
CA GLY A 36 -8.01 -26.79 -6.07
C GLY A 36 -7.71 -25.29 -6.17
N ASP A 37 -7.73 -24.57 -5.06
CA ASP A 37 -7.31 -23.16 -5.01
C ASP A 37 -5.79 -23.05 -5.25
N GLY A 38 -5.34 -21.97 -5.86
CA GLY A 38 -3.94 -21.56 -5.82
C GLY A 38 -3.54 -21.18 -4.39
N ALA A 39 -2.29 -21.40 -4.01
CA ALA A 39 -1.80 -21.11 -2.67
C ALA A 39 -0.58 -20.18 -2.70
N VAL A 40 -0.61 -19.11 -1.90
CA VAL A 40 0.49 -18.14 -1.76
C VAL A 40 0.81 -17.93 -0.27
N VAL A 41 2.10 -17.88 0.05
CA VAL A 41 2.59 -17.46 1.37
C VAL A 41 3.56 -16.31 1.19
N ALA A 42 3.22 -15.14 1.70
CA ALA A 42 4.08 -13.98 1.78
C ALA A 42 4.56 -13.79 3.23
N HIS A 43 5.82 -14.04 3.48
CA HIS A 43 6.40 -13.97 4.82
C HIS A 43 7.88 -13.63 4.77
N THR A 44 8.48 -13.32 5.90
CA THR A 44 9.94 -13.25 6.04
C THR A 44 10.58 -14.61 5.68
N ARG A 45 11.85 -14.61 5.32
CA ARG A 45 12.58 -15.88 5.03
C ARG A 45 12.47 -16.89 6.16
N ALA A 46 12.50 -16.43 7.41
CA ALA A 46 12.35 -17.31 8.58
C ALA A 46 10.93 -17.90 8.64
N GLY A 47 9.89 -17.10 8.42
CA GLY A 47 8.52 -17.57 8.40
C GLY A 47 8.22 -18.50 7.22
N ILE A 48 8.82 -18.25 6.05
CA ILE A 48 8.76 -19.16 4.90
C ILE A 48 9.34 -20.54 5.26
N ALA A 49 10.49 -20.58 5.95
CA ALA A 49 11.09 -21.84 6.37
C ALA A 49 10.18 -22.64 7.32
N VAL A 50 9.60 -21.96 8.30
CA VAL A 50 8.64 -22.55 9.25
C VAL A 50 7.40 -23.07 8.53
N MET A 51 6.83 -22.29 7.62
CA MET A 51 5.63 -22.71 6.89
C MET A 51 5.91 -23.87 5.94
N ARG A 52 7.08 -23.91 5.28
CA ARG A 52 7.49 -25.06 4.46
C ARG A 52 7.60 -26.36 5.28
N GLU A 53 8.18 -26.27 6.46
CA GLU A 53 8.27 -27.43 7.38
C GLU A 53 6.86 -27.89 7.79
N ALA A 54 5.99 -26.97 8.17
CA ALA A 54 4.63 -27.26 8.58
C ALA A 54 3.77 -27.88 7.47
N LEU A 55 3.92 -27.42 6.24
CA LEU A 55 3.19 -27.95 5.08
C LEU A 55 3.75 -29.29 4.59
N GLY A 56 5.03 -29.57 4.81
CA GLY A 56 5.66 -30.79 4.31
C GLY A 56 5.59 -30.91 2.79
N ALA A 57 5.03 -32.00 2.27
CA ALA A 57 4.89 -32.22 0.83
C ALA A 57 3.96 -31.21 0.13
N ASP A 58 2.98 -30.64 0.84
CA ASP A 58 2.07 -29.64 0.28
C ASP A 58 2.78 -28.33 -0.07
N ALA A 59 3.97 -28.07 0.51
CA ALA A 59 4.76 -26.89 0.24
C ALA A 59 5.18 -26.74 -1.24
N ASP A 60 5.26 -27.84 -1.99
CA ASP A 60 5.61 -27.82 -3.41
C ASP A 60 4.50 -27.19 -4.29
N ALA A 61 3.25 -27.19 -3.80
CA ALA A 61 2.11 -26.56 -4.45
C ALA A 61 1.92 -25.09 -4.06
N VAL A 62 2.73 -24.56 -3.13
CA VAL A 62 2.59 -23.20 -2.60
C VAL A 62 3.64 -22.26 -3.20
N ARG A 63 3.21 -21.08 -3.67
CA ARG A 63 4.10 -19.99 -4.06
C ARG A 63 4.53 -19.20 -2.84
N PHE A 64 5.83 -19.15 -2.58
CA PHE A 64 6.40 -18.36 -1.50
C PHE A 64 6.96 -17.03 -2.00
N VAL A 65 6.67 -15.95 -1.28
CA VAL A 65 7.11 -14.57 -1.56
C VAL A 65 7.83 -14.04 -0.31
N ASP A 66 9.08 -13.58 -0.48
CA ASP A 66 9.83 -12.93 0.61
C ASP A 66 9.32 -11.49 0.80
N VAL A 67 8.71 -11.20 1.93
CA VAL A 67 8.19 -9.86 2.24
C VAL A 67 9.31 -8.82 2.39
N GLY A 68 10.54 -9.22 2.73
CA GLY A 68 11.68 -8.32 2.77
C GLY A 68 12.02 -7.71 1.41
N GLU A 69 11.64 -8.38 0.32
CA GLU A 69 11.77 -7.89 -1.06
C GLU A 69 10.50 -7.20 -1.55
N ALA A 70 9.32 -7.64 -1.11
CA ALA A 70 8.02 -7.14 -1.55
C ALA A 70 7.57 -5.87 -0.82
N TYR A 71 7.80 -5.77 0.49
CA TYR A 71 7.35 -4.66 1.33
C TYR A 71 8.35 -3.50 1.30
N THR A 72 8.42 -2.81 0.17
CA THR A 72 9.31 -1.65 0.00
C THR A 72 8.57 -0.33 0.19
N ARG A 73 7.36 -0.23 -0.35
CA ARG A 73 6.47 0.95 -0.31
C ARG A 73 5.03 0.46 -0.43
N PRO A 74 4.05 1.04 0.30
CA PRO A 74 2.67 0.54 0.34
C PRO A 74 2.04 0.34 -1.04
N ALA A 75 2.03 1.37 -1.89
CA ALA A 75 1.41 1.28 -3.22
C ALA A 75 2.16 0.30 -4.16
N HIS A 76 3.49 0.27 -4.11
CA HIS A 76 4.29 -0.68 -4.88
C HIS A 76 4.01 -2.13 -4.45
N THR A 77 3.82 -2.36 -3.15
CA THR A 77 3.46 -3.67 -2.61
C THR A 77 2.11 -4.15 -3.15
N LEU A 78 1.10 -3.27 -3.22
CA LEU A 78 -0.19 -3.60 -3.84
C LEU A 78 -0.01 -4.05 -5.30
N ALA A 79 0.77 -3.33 -6.11
CA ALA A 79 1.01 -3.69 -7.50
C ALA A 79 1.74 -5.04 -7.62
N ALA A 80 2.75 -5.30 -6.77
CA ALA A 80 3.46 -6.58 -6.77
C ALA A 80 2.52 -7.76 -6.46
N TYR A 81 1.57 -7.59 -5.54
CA TYR A 81 0.56 -8.62 -5.26
C TYR A 81 -0.43 -8.82 -6.39
N HIS A 82 -0.77 -7.78 -7.15
CA HIS A 82 -1.59 -7.96 -8.36
C HIS A 82 -0.94 -8.94 -9.33
N ASP A 83 0.36 -8.83 -9.58
CA ASP A 83 1.09 -9.73 -10.48
C ASP A 83 1.14 -11.15 -9.92
N VAL A 84 1.42 -11.31 -8.62
CA VAL A 84 1.48 -12.62 -7.96
C VAL A 84 0.13 -13.33 -8.01
N TYR A 85 -0.96 -12.61 -7.71
CA TYR A 85 -2.30 -13.19 -7.68
C TYR A 85 -2.82 -13.47 -9.09
N ALA A 86 -2.57 -12.60 -10.04
CA ALA A 86 -2.91 -12.82 -11.44
C ALA A 86 -2.24 -14.08 -11.99
N ASP A 87 -0.94 -14.29 -11.73
CA ASP A 87 -0.21 -15.50 -12.15
C ASP A 87 -0.81 -16.78 -11.56
N GLN A 88 -1.25 -16.76 -10.31
CA GLN A 88 -1.94 -17.90 -9.69
C GLN A 88 -3.33 -18.14 -10.31
N LEU A 89 -4.13 -17.08 -10.45
CA LEU A 89 -5.49 -17.16 -10.99
C LEU A 89 -5.55 -17.52 -12.49
N HIS A 90 -4.43 -17.42 -13.21
CA HIS A 90 -4.33 -18.00 -14.57
C HIS A 90 -4.31 -19.54 -14.55
N ARG A 91 -3.99 -20.16 -13.43
CA ARG A 91 -3.81 -21.63 -13.30
C ARG A 91 -4.88 -22.29 -12.45
N THR A 92 -5.55 -21.50 -11.59
CA THR A 92 -6.53 -22.00 -10.61
C THR A 92 -7.78 -21.11 -10.64
N PRO A 93 -8.97 -21.65 -10.32
CA PRO A 93 -10.22 -20.90 -10.34
C PRO A 93 -10.30 -19.84 -9.24
N SER A 94 -9.57 -20.05 -8.14
CA SER A 94 -9.53 -19.21 -6.95
C SER A 94 -8.17 -19.29 -6.27
N LEU A 95 -7.96 -18.46 -5.26
CA LEU A 95 -6.68 -18.29 -4.59
C LEU A 95 -6.87 -18.22 -3.07
N ARG A 96 -5.97 -18.87 -2.33
CA ARG A 96 -5.76 -18.59 -0.89
C ARG A 96 -4.37 -18.05 -0.65
N ALA A 97 -4.29 -16.94 0.08
CA ALA A 97 -3.02 -16.33 0.45
C ALA A 97 -2.91 -16.15 1.96
N VAL A 98 -1.74 -16.43 2.51
CA VAL A 98 -1.35 -16.05 3.86
C VAL A 98 -0.28 -14.96 3.76
N ALA A 99 -0.50 -13.82 4.40
CA ALA A 99 0.40 -12.68 4.33
C ALA A 99 0.80 -12.21 5.74
N ASP A 100 2.10 -12.14 6.01
CA ASP A 100 2.66 -11.51 7.20
C ASP A 100 2.90 -10.03 6.91
N VAL A 101 2.05 -9.18 7.47
CA VAL A 101 2.07 -7.73 7.17
C VAL A 101 3.05 -7.00 8.08
N GLN A 102 4.03 -6.34 7.49
CA GLN A 102 5.12 -5.68 8.18
C GLN A 102 4.86 -4.19 8.36
N PHE A 103 4.41 -3.75 9.54
CA PHE A 103 4.22 -2.33 9.87
C PHE A 103 5.54 -1.58 10.09
N GLY A 104 6.64 -2.30 10.31
CA GLY A 104 7.94 -1.71 10.60
C GLY A 104 8.03 -1.10 12.01
N PRO A 105 9.24 -0.66 12.40
CA PRO A 105 9.50 -0.13 13.74
C PRO A 105 9.14 1.34 13.92
N ASP A 106 8.93 2.10 12.83
CA ASP A 106 8.67 3.53 12.90
C ASP A 106 7.16 3.83 13.00
N PRO A 107 6.68 4.34 14.16
CA PRO A 107 5.27 4.71 14.32
C PRO A 107 4.75 5.75 13.31
N GLY A 108 5.65 6.56 12.74
CA GLY A 108 5.31 7.54 11.70
C GLY A 108 4.92 6.90 10.37
N GLU A 109 5.25 5.62 10.15
CA GLU A 109 4.94 4.88 8.94
C GLU A 109 3.70 3.98 9.06
N TRP A 110 3.19 3.77 10.30
CA TRP A 110 2.08 2.85 10.52
C TRP A 110 0.79 3.27 9.81
N ASP A 111 0.53 4.57 9.67
CA ASP A 111 -0.65 5.05 8.94
C ASP A 111 -0.57 4.74 7.44
N LEU A 112 0.63 4.71 6.86
CA LEU A 112 0.84 4.30 5.47
C LEU A 112 0.52 2.82 5.25
N TRP A 113 0.90 1.96 6.20
CA TRP A 113 0.58 0.53 6.16
C TRP A 113 -0.89 0.26 6.51
N THR A 114 -1.50 1.07 7.38
CA THR A 114 -2.96 1.04 7.60
C THR A 114 -3.71 1.43 6.33
N ALA A 115 -3.24 2.45 5.60
CA ALA A 115 -3.80 2.80 4.29
C ALA A 115 -3.69 1.64 3.29
N TYR A 116 -2.53 0.96 3.25
CA TYR A 116 -2.32 -0.23 2.43
C TYR A 116 -3.37 -1.31 2.70
N GLU A 117 -3.59 -1.66 3.97
CA GLU A 117 -4.59 -2.67 4.38
C GLU A 117 -6.02 -2.26 4.00
N ALA A 118 -6.37 -0.99 4.20
CA ALA A 118 -7.69 -0.49 3.81
C ALA A 118 -7.89 -0.56 2.29
N VAL A 119 -6.92 -0.06 1.52
CA VAL A 119 -6.97 -0.02 0.04
C VAL A 119 -6.94 -1.42 -0.56
N PHE A 120 -6.33 -2.40 0.13
CA PHE A 120 -6.31 -3.80 -0.30
C PHE A 120 -7.72 -4.32 -0.58
N ASN A 121 -8.70 -3.99 0.28
CA ASN A 121 -10.10 -4.40 0.10
C ASN A 121 -10.67 -3.94 -1.25
N GLU A 122 -10.42 -2.70 -1.64
CA GLU A 122 -10.96 -2.14 -2.88
C GLU A 122 -10.16 -2.62 -4.12
N SER A 123 -8.82 -2.67 -4.00
CA SER A 123 -7.92 -3.06 -5.10
C SER A 123 -8.17 -4.49 -5.58
N PHE A 124 -8.48 -5.39 -4.66
CA PHE A 124 -8.66 -6.82 -4.93
C PHE A 124 -10.10 -7.29 -4.83
N ALA A 125 -11.08 -6.38 -4.59
CA ALA A 125 -12.49 -6.71 -4.39
C ALA A 125 -13.06 -7.71 -5.41
N HIS A 126 -12.63 -7.60 -6.67
CA HIS A 126 -13.11 -8.40 -7.80
C HIS A 126 -12.44 -9.77 -7.96
N LEU A 127 -11.38 -10.05 -7.20
CA LEU A 127 -10.63 -11.30 -7.33
C LEU A 127 -11.30 -12.43 -6.55
N PRO A 128 -11.39 -13.65 -7.13
CA PRO A 128 -11.83 -14.84 -6.41
C PRO A 128 -10.73 -15.31 -5.45
N ALA A 129 -10.51 -14.56 -4.38
CA ALA A 129 -9.41 -14.76 -3.45
C ALA A 129 -9.88 -14.77 -1.99
N ARG A 130 -9.27 -15.62 -1.17
CA ARG A 130 -9.36 -15.55 0.29
C ARG A 130 -7.96 -15.27 0.83
N VAL A 131 -7.79 -14.11 1.47
CA VAL A 131 -6.51 -13.64 1.98
C VAL A 131 -6.56 -13.55 3.49
N LEU A 132 -5.65 -14.25 4.15
CA LEU A 132 -5.45 -14.25 5.60
C LEU A 132 -4.21 -13.45 5.93
N CYS A 133 -4.39 -12.21 6.38
CA CYS A 133 -3.33 -11.38 6.93
C CYS A 133 -3.07 -11.75 8.37
N THR A 134 -1.81 -11.95 8.74
CA THR A 134 -1.43 -12.50 10.03
C THR A 134 -0.64 -11.51 10.87
N TYR A 135 -0.95 -11.45 12.17
CA TYR A 135 -0.46 -10.45 13.10
C TYR A 135 -0.07 -11.08 14.44
N ASP A 136 1.16 -10.86 14.89
CA ASP A 136 1.64 -11.31 16.19
C ASP A 136 1.10 -10.39 17.29
N GLY A 137 -0.02 -10.77 17.91
CA GLY A 137 -0.70 -10.01 18.98
C GLY A 137 0.13 -9.85 20.23
N SER A 138 1.09 -10.74 20.48
CA SER A 138 1.98 -10.66 21.63
C SER A 138 3.06 -9.57 21.51
N ARG A 139 3.31 -9.06 20.29
CA ARG A 139 4.40 -8.14 19.96
C ARG A 139 3.94 -6.80 19.38
N LEU A 140 2.79 -6.80 18.69
CA LEU A 140 2.31 -5.60 18.01
C LEU A 140 1.67 -4.62 19.01
N PRO A 141 1.93 -3.31 18.86
CA PRO A 141 1.26 -2.29 19.63
C PRO A 141 -0.26 -2.27 19.43
N GLU A 142 -1.02 -1.90 20.49
CA GLU A 142 -2.49 -1.80 20.45
C GLU A 142 -3.01 -0.96 19.26
N ARG A 143 -2.32 0.14 18.93
CA ARG A 143 -2.67 0.99 17.78
C ARG A 143 -2.67 0.22 16.46
N ILE A 144 -1.73 -0.69 16.25
CA ILE A 144 -1.69 -1.54 15.05
C ILE A 144 -2.83 -2.55 15.11
N LEU A 145 -3.07 -3.19 16.25
CA LEU A 145 -4.18 -4.14 16.40
C LEU A 145 -5.54 -3.47 16.18
N ASP A 146 -5.73 -2.23 16.67
CA ASP A 146 -6.94 -1.45 16.38
C ASP A 146 -7.11 -1.18 14.86
N ALA A 147 -6.02 -0.87 14.15
CA ALA A 147 -6.03 -0.73 12.71
C ALA A 147 -6.39 -2.04 11.99
N VAL A 148 -5.87 -3.17 12.46
CA VAL A 148 -6.20 -4.52 11.92
C VAL A 148 -7.69 -4.79 12.00
N TRP A 149 -8.33 -4.52 13.16
CA TRP A 149 -9.77 -4.74 13.32
C TRP A 149 -10.62 -3.84 12.42
N ARG A 150 -10.13 -2.64 12.07
CA ARG A 150 -10.83 -1.68 11.21
C ARG A 150 -10.67 -1.98 9.72
N THR A 151 -9.58 -2.58 9.31
CA THR A 151 -9.26 -2.82 7.90
C THR A 151 -9.69 -4.19 7.38
N HIS A 152 -10.05 -5.13 8.28
CA HIS A 152 -10.44 -6.49 7.89
C HIS A 152 -11.92 -6.75 8.17
N PRO A 153 -12.73 -7.02 7.11
CA PRO A 153 -14.15 -7.35 7.28
C PRO A 153 -14.38 -8.60 8.12
N THR A 154 -13.40 -9.52 8.12
CA THR A 154 -13.51 -10.81 8.79
C THR A 154 -12.29 -11.08 9.64
N VAL A 155 -12.52 -11.72 10.78
CA VAL A 155 -11.47 -12.16 11.71
C VAL A 155 -11.55 -13.66 11.90
N LEU A 156 -10.41 -14.34 11.82
CA LEU A 156 -10.31 -15.76 12.11
C LEU A 156 -10.04 -15.99 13.60
N THR A 157 -10.99 -16.58 14.30
CA THR A 157 -10.91 -16.93 15.73
C THR A 157 -10.83 -18.44 15.92
N GLU A 158 -10.72 -18.91 17.17
CA GLU A 158 -10.78 -20.35 17.49
C GLU A 158 -12.08 -21.00 17.05
N ASP A 159 -13.19 -20.26 17.14
CA ASP A 159 -14.52 -20.73 16.75
C ASP A 159 -14.80 -20.59 15.24
N GLY A 160 -13.81 -20.17 14.45
CA GLY A 160 -13.93 -19.95 13.00
C GLY A 160 -13.92 -18.48 12.59
N ALA A 161 -14.28 -18.22 11.34
CA ALA A 161 -14.33 -16.87 10.81
C ALA A 161 -15.60 -16.13 11.27
N ARG A 162 -15.45 -14.89 11.75
CA ARG A 162 -16.54 -13.99 12.14
C ARG A 162 -16.36 -12.60 11.55
N THR A 163 -17.44 -11.87 11.37
CA THR A 163 -17.41 -10.46 10.97
C THR A 163 -16.72 -9.60 12.04
N SER A 164 -15.91 -8.64 11.64
CA SER A 164 -15.34 -7.64 12.54
C SER A 164 -16.39 -6.57 12.85
N ASP A 165 -16.69 -6.40 14.14
CA ASP A 165 -17.62 -5.34 14.59
C ASP A 165 -17.01 -3.93 14.47
N CYS A 166 -15.69 -3.84 14.24
CA CYS A 166 -14.96 -2.59 14.11
C CYS A 166 -14.63 -2.23 12.65
N TYR A 167 -14.98 -3.08 11.68
CA TYR A 167 -14.66 -2.83 10.28
C TYR A 167 -15.19 -1.48 9.80
N GLU A 168 -14.36 -0.79 9.05
CA GLU A 168 -14.70 0.47 8.38
C GLU A 168 -14.39 0.34 6.88
N GLU A 169 -15.19 1.00 6.05
CA GLU A 169 -14.94 1.06 4.61
C GLU A 169 -13.61 1.78 4.32
N PRO A 170 -12.90 1.43 3.23
CA PRO A 170 -11.57 1.96 2.93
C PRO A 170 -11.46 3.49 2.98
N ASP A 171 -12.46 4.20 2.45
CA ASP A 171 -12.49 5.66 2.46
C ASP A 171 -12.62 6.24 3.89
N GLN A 172 -13.35 5.58 4.76
CA GLN A 172 -13.51 5.97 6.17
C GLN A 172 -12.19 5.78 6.94
N VAL A 173 -11.50 4.65 6.73
CA VAL A 173 -10.17 4.41 7.31
C VAL A 173 -9.19 5.46 6.84
N LEU A 174 -9.13 5.73 5.52
CA LEU A 174 -8.22 6.72 4.95
C LEU A 174 -8.48 8.13 5.49
N ARG A 175 -9.75 8.53 5.62
CA ARG A 175 -10.11 9.82 6.24
C ARG A 175 -9.75 9.88 7.73
N ARG A 176 -9.83 8.78 8.45
CA ARG A 176 -9.48 8.68 9.88
C ARG A 176 -7.98 8.84 10.12
N ILE A 177 -7.14 8.17 9.30
CA ILE A 177 -5.69 8.22 9.42
C ILE A 177 -5.07 9.45 8.75
N ALA A 178 -5.85 10.17 7.91
CA ALA A 178 -5.42 11.42 7.32
C ALA A 178 -5.05 12.40 8.43
N THR A 179 -3.80 12.33 8.88
CA THR A 179 -3.22 13.42 9.69
C THR A 179 -3.32 14.67 8.83
N PRO A 180 -3.75 15.83 9.39
CA PRO A 180 -3.73 17.06 8.63
C PRO A 180 -2.30 17.29 8.12
N SER A 181 -2.06 16.92 6.87
CA SER A 181 -0.77 17.17 6.24
C SER A 181 -0.55 18.67 6.24
N ALA A 182 0.61 19.09 6.70
CA ALA A 182 0.98 20.49 6.79
C ALA A 182 2.16 20.77 5.86
N PRO A 183 2.26 21.99 5.31
CA PRO A 183 3.43 22.37 4.54
C PRO A 183 4.71 22.14 5.34
N LEU A 184 5.72 21.55 4.70
CA LEU A 184 7.02 21.31 5.30
C LEU A 184 7.81 22.63 5.31
N PRO A 185 8.06 23.28 6.48
CA PRO A 185 8.63 24.61 6.54
C PRO A 185 10.07 24.69 6.02
N GLN A 186 10.81 23.58 6.09
CA GLN A 186 12.21 23.49 5.64
C GLN A 186 12.36 23.44 4.12
N LEU A 187 11.28 23.21 3.36
CA LEU A 187 11.35 23.22 1.90
C LEU A 187 11.46 24.64 1.38
N ARG A 188 12.29 24.85 0.38
CA ARG A 188 12.43 26.13 -0.30
C ARG A 188 11.67 26.17 -1.62
N SER A 189 11.16 27.34 -1.98
CA SER A 189 10.55 27.53 -3.30
C SER A 189 11.62 27.42 -4.38
N ILE A 190 11.32 26.61 -5.39
CA ILE A 190 12.14 26.46 -6.60
C ILE A 190 11.40 27.00 -7.84
N GLY A 191 10.09 27.24 -7.69
CA GLY A 191 9.19 27.63 -8.77
C GLY A 191 9.05 26.56 -9.85
N PHE A 192 7.98 26.61 -10.62
CA PHE A 192 7.76 25.65 -11.71
C PHE A 192 8.68 25.92 -12.91
N GLY A 193 8.96 27.19 -13.19
CA GLY A 193 9.65 27.60 -14.42
C GLY A 193 8.66 27.92 -15.55
N ARG A 194 9.14 27.93 -16.78
CA ARG A 194 8.34 28.25 -17.97
C ARG A 194 7.56 27.05 -18.49
N ASP A 195 8.10 25.86 -18.29
CA ASP A 195 7.57 24.59 -18.79
C ASP A 195 8.04 23.38 -17.94
N ALA A 196 7.58 22.21 -18.31
CA ALA A 196 7.90 20.95 -17.61
C ALA A 196 9.40 20.58 -17.72
N GLU A 197 10.12 21.05 -18.73
CA GLU A 197 11.56 20.78 -18.87
C GLU A 197 12.34 21.59 -17.83
N GLU A 198 12.08 22.89 -17.75
CA GLU A 198 12.69 23.74 -16.74
C GLU A 198 12.33 23.31 -15.31
N PHE A 199 11.10 22.86 -15.10
CA PHE A 199 10.67 22.27 -13.83
C PHE A 199 11.56 21.08 -13.43
N ARG A 200 11.72 20.10 -14.33
CA ARG A 200 12.56 18.93 -14.09
C ARG A 200 14.01 19.27 -13.81
N GLU A 201 14.57 20.25 -14.54
CA GLU A 201 15.94 20.73 -14.31
C GLU A 201 16.12 21.33 -12.92
N ARG A 202 15.17 22.17 -12.48
CA ARG A 202 15.18 22.79 -11.15
C ARG A 202 15.08 21.73 -10.06
N LEU A 203 14.14 20.78 -10.19
CA LEU A 203 13.95 19.70 -9.23
C LEU A 203 15.18 18.78 -9.16
N ALA A 204 15.76 18.42 -10.32
CA ALA A 204 16.99 17.61 -10.38
C ALA A 204 18.17 18.31 -9.69
N ARG A 205 18.31 19.63 -9.84
CA ARG A 205 19.34 20.40 -9.14
C ARG A 205 19.19 20.32 -7.61
N GLU A 206 17.95 20.42 -7.11
CA GLU A 206 17.69 20.31 -5.68
C GLU A 206 18.01 18.91 -5.14
N MET A 207 17.63 17.85 -5.88
CA MET A 207 17.94 16.48 -5.53
C MET A 207 19.46 16.22 -5.50
N ASN A 208 20.20 16.76 -6.46
CA ASN A 208 21.65 16.68 -6.47
C ASN A 208 22.28 17.38 -5.25
N LEU A 209 21.78 18.55 -4.87
CA LEU A 209 22.22 19.28 -3.68
C LEU A 209 21.90 18.52 -2.39
N ALA A 210 20.79 17.76 -2.37
CA ALA A 210 20.39 16.91 -1.25
C ALA A 210 21.11 15.54 -1.23
N GLY A 211 21.92 15.22 -2.24
CA GLY A 211 22.60 13.92 -2.35
C GLY A 211 21.66 12.75 -2.64
N THR A 212 20.51 12.99 -3.27
CA THR A 212 19.54 11.94 -3.59
C THR A 212 20.13 10.95 -4.60
N PRO A 213 20.05 9.63 -4.37
CA PRO A 213 20.56 8.62 -5.32
C PRO A 213 19.90 8.73 -6.70
N ALA A 214 20.65 8.47 -7.77
CA ALA A 214 20.19 8.68 -9.15
C ALA A 214 18.89 7.95 -9.51
N GLY A 215 18.71 6.69 -9.08
CA GLY A 215 17.47 5.94 -9.32
C GLY A 215 16.27 6.59 -8.62
N ARG A 216 16.45 7.06 -7.38
CA ARG A 216 15.40 7.75 -6.62
C ARG A 216 15.10 9.14 -7.20
N SER A 217 16.11 9.81 -7.77
CA SER A 217 15.91 11.07 -8.48
C SER A 217 15.01 10.89 -9.69
N LEU A 218 15.15 9.80 -10.44
CA LEU A 218 14.27 9.50 -11.57
C LEU A 218 12.83 9.24 -11.10
N ASP A 219 12.64 8.47 -10.03
CA ASP A 219 11.33 8.22 -9.43
C ASP A 219 10.63 9.54 -9.09
N MET A 220 11.32 10.48 -8.41
CA MET A 220 10.77 11.79 -8.05
C MET A 220 10.45 12.63 -9.28
N LEU A 221 11.33 12.66 -10.30
CA LEU A 221 11.09 13.44 -11.52
C LEU A 221 9.82 12.96 -12.24
N LEU A 222 9.64 11.66 -12.36
CA LEU A 222 8.44 11.09 -12.98
C LEU A 222 7.19 11.42 -12.13
N ALA A 223 7.20 11.11 -10.84
CA ALA A 223 6.07 11.36 -9.96
C ALA A 223 5.67 12.85 -9.92
N ALA A 224 6.64 13.73 -9.71
CA ALA A 224 6.39 15.17 -9.65
C ALA A 224 5.92 15.75 -11.01
N THR A 225 6.38 15.18 -12.13
CA THR A 225 5.90 15.59 -13.46
C THR A 225 4.43 15.24 -13.66
N GLU A 226 4.00 14.03 -13.26
CA GLU A 226 2.59 13.62 -13.33
C GLU A 226 1.69 14.50 -12.44
N VAL A 227 2.13 14.77 -11.22
CA VAL A 227 1.40 15.65 -10.29
C VAL A 227 1.34 17.07 -10.83
N ALA A 228 2.44 17.60 -11.38
CA ALA A 228 2.48 18.94 -12.00
C ALA A 228 1.56 19.04 -13.22
N ALA A 229 1.51 17.98 -14.05
CA ALA A 229 0.59 17.93 -15.19
C ALA A 229 -0.87 17.99 -14.75
N ASN A 230 -1.22 17.27 -13.67
CA ASN A 230 -2.56 17.35 -13.08
C ASN A 230 -2.88 18.73 -12.52
N ALA A 231 -1.94 19.38 -11.84
CA ALA A 231 -2.08 20.74 -11.31
C ALA A 231 -2.31 21.78 -12.43
N VAL A 232 -1.62 21.62 -13.58
CA VAL A 232 -1.82 22.48 -14.76
C VAL A 232 -3.18 22.23 -15.41
N THR A 233 -3.57 20.95 -15.57
CA THR A 233 -4.76 20.56 -16.34
C THR A 233 -6.05 20.73 -15.54
N HIS A 234 -6.04 20.41 -14.24
CA HIS A 234 -7.20 20.35 -13.37
C HIS A 234 -7.15 21.33 -12.20
N GLY A 235 -5.95 21.73 -11.76
CA GLY A 235 -5.71 22.57 -10.59
C GLY A 235 -5.71 24.08 -10.88
N GLY A 236 -6.09 24.51 -12.08
CA GLY A 236 -6.09 25.94 -12.44
C GLY A 236 -4.70 26.58 -12.52
N GLY A 237 -3.66 25.76 -12.60
CA GLY A 237 -2.26 26.19 -12.73
C GLY A 237 -1.47 26.14 -11.44
N ILE A 238 -0.16 25.98 -11.59
CA ILE A 238 0.79 25.87 -10.47
C ILE A 238 1.10 27.25 -9.88
N ARG A 239 0.92 27.40 -8.57
CA ARG A 239 1.25 28.62 -7.81
C ARG A 239 2.67 28.62 -7.29
N ASP A 240 3.12 27.45 -6.78
CA ASP A 240 4.46 27.31 -6.22
C ASP A 240 4.90 25.85 -6.30
N VAL A 241 6.21 25.65 -6.39
CA VAL A 241 6.85 24.34 -6.20
C VAL A 241 7.93 24.51 -5.15
N ARG A 242 7.93 23.66 -4.16
CA ARG A 242 8.92 23.67 -3.09
C ARG A 242 9.59 22.30 -3.00
N ALA A 243 10.89 22.30 -2.74
CA ALA A 243 11.64 21.06 -2.63
C ALA A 243 12.76 21.16 -1.60
N GLY A 244 13.21 19.98 -1.12
CA GLY A 244 14.30 19.87 -0.16
C GLY A 244 14.24 18.60 0.64
N SER A 245 15.06 18.50 1.69
CA SER A 245 15.08 17.34 2.60
C SER A 245 14.15 17.56 3.78
N ALA A 246 13.37 16.53 4.13
CA ALA A 246 12.48 16.49 5.26
C ALA A 246 12.48 15.09 5.89
N GLY A 247 12.73 14.98 7.20
CA GLY A 247 12.70 13.70 7.91
C GLY A 247 13.65 12.63 7.34
N GLY A 248 14.81 13.03 6.79
CA GLY A 248 15.76 12.10 6.16
C GLY A 248 15.38 11.67 4.73
N ARG A 249 14.26 12.14 4.19
CA ARG A 249 13.78 11.88 2.83
C ARG A 249 13.84 13.15 1.99
N PHE A 250 13.90 13.01 0.68
CA PHE A 250 13.67 14.15 -0.23
C PHE A 250 12.16 14.37 -0.38
N ALA A 251 11.74 15.62 -0.32
CA ALA A 251 10.35 16.02 -0.44
C ALA A 251 10.14 17.08 -1.53
N CYS A 252 8.99 17.01 -2.19
CA CYS A 252 8.51 18.01 -3.14
C CYS A 252 7.06 18.35 -2.84
N GLU A 253 6.74 19.66 -2.73
CA GLU A 253 5.37 20.16 -2.66
C GLU A 253 5.03 20.91 -3.94
N ILE A 254 3.90 20.55 -4.56
CA ILE A 254 3.33 21.25 -5.70
C ILE A 254 2.03 21.89 -5.24
N VAL A 255 1.96 23.20 -5.31
CA VAL A 255 0.80 23.99 -4.88
C VAL A 255 0.09 24.52 -6.11
N ASP A 256 -1.20 24.26 -6.23
CA ASP A 256 -2.03 24.76 -7.32
C ASP A 256 -3.12 25.74 -6.87
N ALA A 257 -3.82 26.32 -7.86
CA ALA A 257 -4.85 27.32 -7.65
C ALA A 257 -6.27 26.73 -7.54
N GLY A 258 -6.41 25.43 -7.76
CA GLY A 258 -7.69 24.77 -7.88
C GLY A 258 -8.40 24.51 -6.56
N PRO A 259 -9.64 24.02 -6.67
CA PRO A 259 -10.42 23.64 -5.49
C PRO A 259 -9.93 22.35 -4.84
N GLY A 260 -8.98 21.63 -5.48
CA GLY A 260 -8.60 20.31 -5.06
C GLY A 260 -9.68 19.25 -5.37
N PHE A 261 -9.54 18.11 -4.70
CA PHE A 261 -10.53 17.02 -4.75
C PHE A 261 -10.63 16.36 -3.37
N ASP A 262 -11.73 15.67 -3.13
CA ASP A 262 -12.00 14.94 -1.89
C ASP A 262 -12.20 13.45 -2.20
N ASP A 263 -11.17 12.81 -2.78
CA ASP A 263 -11.13 11.38 -3.02
C ASP A 263 -9.93 10.77 -2.29
N PRO A 264 -10.13 10.13 -1.13
CA PRO A 264 -9.04 9.54 -0.36
C PRO A 264 -8.37 8.36 -1.08
N LEU A 265 -9.04 7.73 -2.06
CA LEU A 265 -8.51 6.63 -2.86
C LEU A 265 -7.72 7.11 -4.09
N ALA A 266 -7.62 8.43 -4.31
CA ALA A 266 -6.95 8.99 -5.48
C ALA A 266 -5.52 8.44 -5.69
N GLY A 267 -5.31 7.80 -6.83
CA GLY A 267 -4.03 7.20 -7.22
C GLY A 267 -3.68 5.88 -6.55
N TYR A 268 -4.50 5.35 -5.66
CA TYR A 268 -4.27 4.02 -5.07
C TYR A 268 -4.73 2.89 -6.00
N LEU A 269 -5.86 3.06 -6.66
CA LEU A 269 -6.41 2.03 -7.53
C LEU A 269 -5.78 2.06 -8.91
N ALA A 270 -5.54 0.89 -9.49
CA ALA A 270 -5.04 0.77 -10.85
C ALA A 270 -6.01 1.46 -11.83
N PRO A 271 -5.48 2.21 -12.81
CA PRO A 271 -6.32 2.96 -13.73
C PRO A 271 -7.16 2.01 -14.61
N ARG A 272 -8.44 2.36 -14.79
CA ARG A 272 -9.31 1.69 -15.75
C ARG A 272 -9.01 2.20 -17.16
N ALA A 273 -9.38 1.43 -18.19
CA ALA A 273 -9.21 1.85 -19.57
C ALA A 273 -9.86 3.24 -19.81
N GLY A 274 -9.07 4.21 -20.27
CA GLY A 274 -9.51 5.57 -20.54
C GLY A 274 -9.44 6.53 -19.35
N SER A 275 -9.03 6.08 -18.16
CA SER A 275 -8.72 6.97 -17.02
C SER A 275 -7.24 7.34 -16.99
N GLY A 276 -6.91 8.52 -16.44
CA GLY A 276 -5.53 8.95 -16.27
C GLY A 276 -4.77 8.06 -15.27
N SER A 277 -3.53 7.72 -15.58
CA SER A 277 -2.65 6.88 -14.73
C SER A 277 -1.69 7.68 -13.87
N GLY A 278 -1.65 9.01 -14.00
CA GLY A 278 -0.59 9.85 -13.44
C GLY A 278 -0.43 9.75 -11.93
N LEU A 279 -1.53 9.86 -11.15
CA LEU A 279 -1.48 9.74 -9.69
C LEU A 279 -1.14 8.32 -9.24
N TRP A 280 -1.62 7.30 -9.96
CA TRP A 280 -1.28 5.91 -9.70
C TRP A 280 0.23 5.67 -9.89
N ILE A 281 0.80 6.15 -11.00
CA ILE A 281 2.25 6.09 -11.27
C ILE A 281 3.02 6.83 -10.17
N ALA A 282 2.58 8.03 -9.79
CA ALA A 282 3.23 8.81 -8.76
C ALA A 282 3.27 8.06 -7.42
N ARG A 283 2.19 7.41 -7.00
CA ARG A 283 2.17 6.60 -5.78
C ARG A 283 3.08 5.37 -5.85
N GLN A 284 3.19 4.72 -7.02
CA GLN A 284 4.09 3.56 -7.19
C GLN A 284 5.56 3.95 -7.00
N LEU A 285 5.94 5.16 -7.38
CA LEU A 285 7.32 5.63 -7.40
C LEU A 285 7.76 6.31 -6.09
N THR A 286 6.82 6.67 -5.21
CA THR A 286 7.08 7.49 -4.02
C THR A 286 6.81 6.72 -2.72
N TRP A 287 7.39 7.19 -1.63
CA TRP A 287 7.10 6.68 -0.30
C TRP A 287 5.70 7.07 0.14
N SER A 288 5.37 8.37 -0.01
CA SER A 288 4.01 8.87 0.18
C SER A 288 3.66 9.98 -0.81
N LEU A 289 2.37 10.10 -1.10
CA LEU A 289 1.76 11.17 -1.87
C LEU A 289 0.50 11.60 -1.15
N GLU A 290 0.56 12.78 -0.53
CA GLU A 290 -0.52 13.33 0.28
C GLU A 290 -1.11 14.58 -0.36
N PHE A 291 -2.42 14.81 -0.14
CA PHE A 291 -3.14 15.94 -0.67
C PHE A 291 -3.84 16.70 0.46
N PHE A 292 -3.69 18.01 0.50
CA PHE A 292 -4.32 18.83 1.52
C PHE A 292 -4.51 20.29 1.09
N HIS A 293 -5.44 20.99 1.74
CA HIS A 293 -5.56 22.43 1.61
C HIS A 293 -4.63 23.14 2.59
N GLY A 294 -3.60 23.76 2.06
CA GLY A 294 -2.68 24.61 2.81
C GLY A 294 -3.01 26.09 2.67
N PRO A 295 -2.29 26.96 3.40
CA PRO A 295 -2.53 28.41 3.37
C PRO A 295 -2.22 29.05 2.00
N ARG A 296 -1.54 28.35 1.10
CA ARG A 296 -1.15 28.83 -0.23
C ARG A 296 -2.00 28.27 -1.36
N GLY A 297 -2.82 27.27 -1.11
CA GLY A 297 -3.66 26.58 -2.09
C GLY A 297 -3.75 25.09 -1.84
N PHE A 298 -4.31 24.34 -2.78
CA PHE A 298 -4.31 22.90 -2.75
C PHE A 298 -2.89 22.39 -2.98
N THR A 299 -2.43 21.49 -2.16
CA THR A 299 -1.02 21.05 -2.12
C THR A 299 -0.95 19.54 -2.29
N ALA A 300 -0.16 19.09 -3.25
CA ALA A 300 0.31 17.72 -3.33
C ALA A 300 1.72 17.66 -2.73
N GLN A 301 1.91 16.84 -1.70
CA GLN A 301 3.16 16.61 -1.01
C GLN A 301 3.68 15.21 -1.35
N ILE A 302 4.88 15.14 -1.90
CA ILE A 302 5.53 13.93 -2.40
C ILE A 302 6.77 13.68 -1.56
N LEU A 303 6.91 12.48 -0.98
CA LEU A 303 8.12 12.01 -0.29
C LEU A 303 8.73 10.82 -1.02
N LEU A 304 10.10 10.81 -1.10
CA LEU A 304 10.83 9.64 -1.62
C LEU A 304 11.15 8.62 -0.55
#